data_93fe46ec847891aa74e475e2b8bea077
#
_entry.id   93fe46ec847891aa74e475e2b8bea077
#
_cell.length_a   1.000
_cell.length_b   1.000
_cell.length_c   1.000
_cell.angle_alpha   90.00
_cell.angle_beta   90.00
_cell.angle_gamma   90.00
#
_symmetry.space_group_name_H-M   'P 1'
#
loop_
_entity.id
_entity.type
_entity.pdbx_description
1 polymer ?
#
loop_
_entity_poly.entity_id
_entity_poly.type
_entity_poly.pdbx_seq_one_letter_code
_entity_poly.pdbx_strand_id
1 'polypeptide(L)'
;MAAVQTETLVDRAAAVLSARRLADADTPAMLMVSGGSDSTALAYIACELRERGALGQLAMLHVNHRLRGEDADEDARFVAQLAELLDVPLFSCEIDIAGEAQRTGENVEAVARRERYLAANEALESLCLHAATPLADGRILTAHTADDRVESFYMRSIVGTGPGGFRAMKYRNGPVVRPLLDASREELRAYIAERERDGAPVACDDAGCLWREDATNAHTDRFRAYVRHEIVPRAKERNPQLLEVLGRTMNLIADEDDMLEDMVDGLMAGHVEALGDEYDAGCVLAPAFGAEPLPLRRRAVMRALQLMLGRDARVETASVEAVLAAFDDEAGGKPRSGYVANIQGDLAVSANKRGVRIEPMSAYR
;
A
#
# COMPACT_ATOMS: atom_id res chain seq x y z
N MET A 1 -39.88 6.65 -17.80
CA MET A 1 -38.93 6.72 -16.69
C MET A 1 -37.86 5.68 -16.99
N ALA A 2 -36.65 6.08 -17.40
CA ALA A 2 -35.53 5.14 -17.54
C ALA A 2 -35.20 4.62 -16.12
N ALA A 3 -35.19 3.32 -15.96
CA ALA A 3 -34.70 2.69 -14.73
C ALA A 3 -33.25 3.17 -14.53
N VAL A 4 -32.98 3.82 -13.41
CA VAL A 4 -31.60 4.10 -12.97
C VAL A 4 -31.00 2.72 -12.76
N GLN A 5 -30.18 2.25 -13.71
CA GLN A 5 -29.41 1.04 -13.50
C GLN A 5 -28.50 1.33 -12.30
N THR A 6 -28.71 0.61 -11.22
CA THR A 6 -27.84 0.68 -10.04
C THR A 6 -26.46 0.20 -10.49
N GLU A 7 -25.44 1.03 -10.38
CA GLU A 7 -24.06 0.72 -10.73
C GLU A 7 -23.62 -0.52 -9.94
N THR A 8 -23.18 -1.56 -10.65
CA THR A 8 -22.77 -2.82 -10.01
C THR A 8 -21.39 -2.66 -9.37
N LEU A 9 -21.03 -3.57 -8.47
CA LEU A 9 -19.71 -3.60 -7.86
C LEU A 9 -18.58 -3.75 -8.91
N VAL A 10 -18.86 -4.52 -9.97
CA VAL A 10 -17.94 -4.70 -11.11
C VAL A 10 -17.79 -3.40 -11.91
N ASP A 11 -18.89 -2.66 -12.14
CA ASP A 11 -18.84 -1.37 -12.82
C ASP A 11 -17.99 -0.35 -12.03
N ARG A 12 -18.17 -0.32 -10.70
CA ARG A 12 -17.35 0.53 -9.82
C ARG A 12 -15.86 0.17 -9.87
N ALA A 13 -15.54 -1.13 -9.82
CA ALA A 13 -14.16 -1.60 -9.94
C ALA A 13 -13.55 -1.24 -11.30
N ALA A 14 -14.30 -1.40 -12.41
CA ALA A 14 -13.89 -0.99 -13.73
C ALA A 14 -13.63 0.52 -13.82
N ALA A 15 -14.53 1.32 -13.23
CA ALA A 15 -14.40 2.78 -13.17
C ALA A 15 -13.13 3.20 -12.39
N VAL A 16 -12.85 2.54 -11.26
CA VAL A 16 -11.62 2.79 -10.48
C VAL A 16 -10.37 2.47 -11.30
N LEU A 17 -10.33 1.31 -11.98
CA LEU A 17 -9.18 0.93 -12.82
C LEU A 17 -8.94 1.95 -13.94
N SER A 18 -9.98 2.33 -14.67
CA SER A 18 -9.89 3.26 -15.80
C SER A 18 -9.60 4.69 -15.35
N ALA A 19 -10.41 5.27 -14.44
CA ALA A 19 -10.28 6.66 -14.02
C ALA A 19 -8.92 6.98 -13.40
N ARG A 20 -8.33 6.01 -12.71
CA ARG A 20 -7.01 6.15 -12.08
C ARG A 20 -5.87 5.55 -12.90
N ARG A 21 -6.13 5.09 -14.13
CA ARG A 21 -5.15 4.48 -15.05
C ARG A 21 -4.33 3.38 -14.38
N LEU A 22 -5.00 2.47 -13.69
CA LEU A 22 -4.36 1.44 -12.90
C LEU A 22 -4.07 0.18 -13.72
N ALA A 23 -4.97 -0.17 -14.64
CA ALA A 23 -4.89 -1.29 -15.54
C ALA A 23 -5.84 -1.09 -16.73
N ASP A 24 -5.66 -1.88 -17.78
CA ASP A 24 -6.46 -1.92 -19.01
C ASP A 24 -6.52 -3.35 -19.59
N ALA A 25 -7.09 -3.50 -20.79
CA ALA A 25 -7.27 -4.78 -21.48
C ALA A 25 -5.97 -5.56 -21.75
N ASP A 26 -4.84 -4.88 -21.85
CA ASP A 26 -3.53 -5.48 -22.13
C ASP A 26 -2.72 -5.75 -20.86
N THR A 27 -3.23 -5.35 -19.69
CA THR A 27 -2.55 -5.46 -18.41
C THR A 27 -2.66 -6.87 -17.83
N PRO A 28 -1.57 -7.68 -17.74
CA PRO A 28 -1.58 -8.93 -17.00
C PRO A 28 -1.74 -8.66 -15.51
N ALA A 29 -2.63 -9.40 -14.85
CA ALA A 29 -2.94 -9.18 -13.45
C ALA A 29 -2.81 -10.44 -12.59
N MET A 30 -1.90 -10.38 -11.59
CA MET A 30 -1.72 -11.39 -10.56
C MET A 30 -2.65 -11.10 -9.39
N LEU A 31 -3.60 -11.98 -9.12
CA LEU A 31 -4.56 -11.87 -8.03
C LEU A 31 -3.99 -12.50 -6.76
N MET A 32 -3.87 -11.75 -5.67
CA MET A 32 -3.50 -12.32 -4.38
C MET A 32 -4.75 -12.87 -3.68
N VAL A 33 -4.85 -14.20 -3.57
CA VAL A 33 -6.04 -14.89 -3.06
C VAL A 33 -5.71 -15.68 -1.80
N SER A 34 -6.36 -15.33 -0.69
CA SER A 34 -6.20 -16.01 0.61
C SER A 34 -7.32 -17.01 0.92
N GLY A 35 -8.40 -17.02 0.14
CA GLY A 35 -9.62 -17.80 0.43
C GLY A 35 -10.67 -17.04 1.24
N GLY A 36 -10.34 -15.92 1.89
CA GLY A 36 -11.30 -15.09 2.61
C GLY A 36 -12.27 -14.34 1.69
N SER A 37 -13.41 -13.86 2.23
CA SER A 37 -14.48 -13.22 1.47
C SER A 37 -14.02 -12.16 0.48
N ASP A 38 -13.11 -11.28 0.92
CA ASP A 38 -12.67 -10.14 0.12
C ASP A 38 -11.84 -10.59 -1.10
N SER A 39 -10.91 -11.54 -0.89
CA SER A 39 -10.07 -12.08 -1.98
C SER A 39 -10.84 -13.00 -2.93
N THR A 40 -11.84 -13.71 -2.43
CA THR A 40 -12.74 -14.53 -3.25
C THR A 40 -13.61 -13.64 -4.15
N ALA A 41 -14.17 -12.55 -3.59
CA ALA A 41 -14.89 -11.56 -4.40
C ALA A 41 -13.99 -10.91 -5.45
N LEU A 42 -12.74 -10.56 -5.09
CA LEU A 42 -11.76 -10.02 -6.06
C LEU A 42 -11.55 -10.98 -7.23
N ALA A 43 -11.44 -12.29 -6.97
CA ALA A 43 -11.23 -13.29 -8.02
C ALA A 43 -12.40 -13.32 -9.01
N TYR A 44 -13.64 -13.34 -8.52
CA TYR A 44 -14.83 -13.28 -9.38
C TYR A 44 -14.91 -11.98 -10.17
N ILE A 45 -14.74 -10.83 -9.49
CA ILE A 45 -14.79 -9.50 -10.12
C ILE A 45 -13.69 -9.37 -11.19
N ALA A 46 -12.47 -9.84 -10.92
CA ALA A 46 -11.37 -9.76 -11.89
C ALA A 46 -11.67 -10.60 -13.16
N CYS A 47 -12.30 -11.77 -13.03
CA CYS A 47 -12.74 -12.56 -14.18
C CYS A 47 -13.78 -11.81 -15.01
N GLU A 48 -14.78 -11.20 -14.37
CA GLU A 48 -15.78 -10.39 -15.09
C GLU A 48 -15.15 -9.15 -15.74
N LEU A 49 -14.16 -8.52 -15.08
CA LEU A 49 -13.40 -7.39 -15.67
C LEU A 49 -12.59 -7.82 -16.89
N ARG A 50 -11.97 -9.02 -16.86
CA ARG A 50 -11.29 -9.62 -18.02
C ARG A 50 -12.28 -9.86 -19.18
N GLU A 51 -13.41 -10.44 -18.91
CA GLU A 51 -14.47 -10.70 -19.92
C GLU A 51 -14.99 -9.40 -20.55
N ARG A 52 -15.02 -8.30 -19.79
CA ARG A 52 -15.41 -6.97 -20.28
C ARG A 52 -14.26 -6.19 -20.95
N GLY A 53 -13.06 -6.78 -21.03
CA GLY A 53 -11.89 -6.12 -21.61
C GLY A 53 -11.32 -4.99 -20.75
N ALA A 54 -11.53 -5.01 -19.44
CA ALA A 54 -10.96 -4.04 -18.49
C ALA A 54 -9.67 -4.56 -17.81
N LEU A 55 -9.36 -5.85 -17.98
CA LEU A 55 -8.11 -6.51 -17.56
C LEU A 55 -7.65 -7.49 -18.64
N GLY A 56 -6.35 -7.71 -18.74
CA GLY A 56 -5.73 -8.69 -19.58
C GLY A 56 -5.71 -10.10 -18.96
N GLN A 57 -4.62 -10.81 -19.19
CA GLN A 57 -4.44 -12.17 -18.70
C GLN A 57 -4.38 -12.20 -17.16
N LEU A 58 -5.09 -13.17 -16.55
CA LEU A 58 -5.13 -13.35 -15.10
C LEU A 58 -4.34 -14.58 -14.67
N ALA A 59 -3.77 -14.50 -13.47
CA ALA A 59 -3.33 -15.65 -12.68
C ALA A 59 -3.61 -15.37 -11.19
N MET A 60 -3.73 -16.42 -10.39
CA MET A 60 -3.89 -16.33 -8.95
C MET A 60 -2.60 -16.71 -8.24
N LEU A 61 -2.32 -16.08 -7.11
CA LEU A 61 -1.28 -16.48 -6.17
C LEU A 61 -1.91 -16.75 -4.80
N HIS A 62 -1.66 -17.95 -4.28
CA HIS A 62 -1.91 -18.31 -2.89
C HIS A 62 -0.60 -18.54 -2.14
N VAL A 63 -0.45 -17.93 -0.96
CA VAL A 63 0.72 -18.11 -0.09
C VAL A 63 0.28 -18.76 1.22
N ASN A 64 0.65 -20.01 1.42
CA ASN A 64 0.48 -20.73 2.69
C ASN A 64 1.64 -20.39 3.63
N HIS A 65 1.35 -19.68 4.71
CA HIS A 65 2.33 -19.23 5.69
C HIS A 65 2.71 -20.29 6.73
N ARG A 66 2.12 -21.49 6.67
CA ARG A 66 2.30 -22.62 7.62
C ARG A 66 2.09 -22.25 9.10
N LEU A 67 1.33 -21.18 9.37
CA LEU A 67 1.10 -20.71 10.73
C LEU A 67 -0.10 -21.40 11.43
N ARG A 68 -0.99 -22.08 10.67
CA ARG A 68 -2.28 -22.59 11.14
C ARG A 68 -2.52 -24.08 10.89
N GLY A 69 -1.49 -24.87 10.50
CA GLY A 69 -1.63 -26.30 10.26
C GLY A 69 -2.75 -26.65 9.28
N GLU A 70 -3.69 -27.52 9.66
CA GLU A 70 -4.78 -28.01 8.80
C GLU A 70 -5.67 -26.92 8.21
N ASP A 71 -5.94 -25.83 8.95
CA ASP A 71 -6.73 -24.69 8.44
C ASP A 71 -6.08 -24.03 7.22
N ALA A 72 -4.73 -23.94 7.21
CA ALA A 72 -4.01 -23.37 6.09
C ALA A 72 -4.04 -24.28 4.84
N ASP A 73 -4.09 -25.59 5.03
CA ASP A 73 -4.24 -26.56 3.95
C ASP A 73 -5.67 -26.55 3.39
N GLU A 74 -6.66 -26.30 4.22
CA GLU A 74 -8.05 -26.09 3.78
C GLU A 74 -8.20 -24.79 2.97
N ASP A 75 -7.55 -23.70 3.40
CA ASP A 75 -7.52 -22.46 2.63
C ASP A 75 -6.90 -22.69 1.24
N ALA A 76 -5.79 -23.43 1.17
CA ALA A 76 -5.13 -23.76 -0.09
C ALA A 76 -6.01 -24.62 -1.02
N ARG A 77 -6.74 -25.61 -0.45
CA ARG A 77 -7.71 -26.43 -1.20
C ARG A 77 -8.85 -25.61 -1.76
N PHE A 78 -9.42 -24.71 -0.94
CA PHE A 78 -10.49 -23.80 -1.39
C PHE A 78 -10.03 -22.90 -2.53
N VAL A 79 -8.81 -22.31 -2.44
CA VAL A 79 -8.26 -21.46 -3.49
C VAL A 79 -7.97 -22.25 -4.77
N ALA A 80 -7.50 -23.50 -4.66
CA ALA A 80 -7.30 -24.37 -5.83
C ALA A 80 -8.62 -24.66 -6.54
N GLN A 81 -9.67 -24.98 -5.78
CA GLN A 81 -11.04 -25.17 -6.32
C GLN A 81 -11.58 -23.90 -6.99
N LEU A 82 -11.36 -22.72 -6.38
CA LEU A 82 -11.75 -21.44 -6.96
C LEU A 82 -11.02 -21.15 -8.28
N ALA A 83 -9.72 -21.44 -8.35
CA ALA A 83 -8.92 -21.24 -9.55
C ALA A 83 -9.36 -22.19 -10.70
N GLU A 84 -9.64 -23.45 -10.39
CA GLU A 84 -10.19 -24.43 -11.34
C GLU A 84 -11.57 -23.98 -11.85
N LEU A 85 -12.47 -23.56 -10.95
CA LEU A 85 -13.81 -23.07 -11.29
C LEU A 85 -13.78 -21.89 -12.25
N LEU A 86 -12.81 -20.98 -12.10
CA LEU A 86 -12.67 -19.74 -12.88
C LEU A 86 -11.76 -19.89 -14.12
N ASP A 87 -11.22 -21.08 -14.34
CA ASP A 87 -10.22 -21.33 -15.41
C ASP A 87 -9.10 -20.29 -15.40
N VAL A 88 -8.48 -20.09 -14.19
CA VAL A 88 -7.38 -19.16 -13.96
C VAL A 88 -6.18 -19.91 -13.41
N PRO A 89 -4.97 -19.80 -14.02
CA PRO A 89 -3.76 -20.43 -13.50
C PRO A 89 -3.49 -20.04 -12.04
N LEU A 90 -3.12 -21.03 -11.22
CA LEU A 90 -2.79 -20.83 -9.80
C LEU A 90 -1.30 -21.05 -9.55
N PHE A 91 -0.65 -20.05 -9.01
CA PHE A 91 0.64 -20.13 -8.35
C PHE A 91 0.41 -20.38 -6.86
N SER A 92 1.03 -21.41 -6.31
CA SER A 92 0.93 -21.73 -4.89
C SER A 92 2.33 -21.87 -4.32
N CYS A 93 2.60 -21.21 -3.19
CA CYS A 93 3.85 -21.35 -2.47
C CYS A 93 3.60 -21.54 -0.97
N GLU A 94 4.50 -22.27 -0.34
CA GLU A 94 4.51 -22.48 1.11
C GLU A 94 5.76 -21.81 1.68
N ILE A 95 5.60 -21.02 2.73
CA ILE A 95 6.69 -20.27 3.36
C ILE A 95 6.64 -20.49 4.88
N ASP A 96 7.73 -20.96 5.46
CA ASP A 96 7.89 -21.06 6.92
C ASP A 96 8.20 -19.66 7.50
N ILE A 97 7.16 -18.87 7.71
CA ILE A 97 7.28 -17.51 8.23
C ILE A 97 7.78 -17.50 9.68
N ALA A 98 7.42 -18.50 10.49
CA ALA A 98 7.85 -18.57 11.88
C ALA A 98 9.36 -18.81 11.97
N GLY A 99 9.88 -19.76 11.18
CA GLY A 99 11.31 -20.02 11.10
C GLY A 99 12.11 -18.83 10.58
N GLU A 100 11.59 -18.15 9.56
CA GLU A 100 12.24 -16.95 9.00
C GLU A 100 12.26 -15.77 10.00
N ALA A 101 11.16 -15.51 10.70
CA ALA A 101 11.09 -14.48 11.74
C ALA A 101 12.06 -14.77 12.89
N GLN A 102 12.19 -16.04 13.29
CA GLN A 102 13.17 -16.45 14.31
C GLN A 102 14.62 -16.25 13.84
N ARG A 103 14.91 -16.53 12.57
CA ARG A 103 16.24 -16.39 11.97
C ARG A 103 16.66 -14.93 11.84
N THR A 104 15.73 -14.03 11.47
CA THR A 104 16.01 -12.60 11.24
C THR A 104 15.83 -11.74 12.48
N GLY A 105 15.09 -12.21 13.49
CA GLY A 105 14.67 -11.41 14.64
C GLY A 105 13.60 -10.37 14.32
N GLU A 106 13.00 -10.43 13.13
CA GLU A 106 11.96 -9.52 12.69
C GLU A 106 10.57 -9.93 13.21
N ASN A 107 9.65 -8.99 13.18
CA ASN A 107 8.24 -9.26 13.50
C ASN A 107 7.62 -10.20 12.44
N VAL A 108 6.89 -11.23 12.89
CA VAL A 108 6.23 -12.24 12.05
C VAL A 108 5.35 -11.62 10.96
N GLU A 109 4.61 -10.54 11.26
CA GLU A 109 3.76 -9.86 10.28
C GLU A 109 4.60 -9.13 9.19
N ALA A 110 5.73 -8.53 9.59
CA ALA A 110 6.63 -7.87 8.65
C ALA A 110 7.27 -8.88 7.69
N VAL A 111 7.74 -10.03 8.23
CA VAL A 111 8.28 -11.13 7.44
C VAL A 111 7.21 -11.69 6.50
N ALA A 112 6.01 -12.01 7.02
CA ALA A 112 4.91 -12.53 6.21
C ALA A 112 4.53 -11.58 5.07
N ARG A 113 4.54 -10.29 5.34
CA ARG A 113 4.26 -9.27 4.32
C ARG A 113 5.38 -9.21 3.26
N ARG A 114 6.64 -9.19 3.68
CA ARG A 114 7.81 -9.17 2.78
C ARG A 114 7.79 -10.37 1.84
N GLU A 115 7.74 -11.57 2.41
CA GLU A 115 7.78 -12.83 1.65
C GLU A 115 6.59 -12.96 0.69
N ARG A 116 5.40 -12.54 1.11
CA ARG A 116 4.21 -12.52 0.26
C ARG A 116 4.41 -11.65 -0.98
N TYR A 117 5.01 -10.47 -0.84
CA TYR A 117 5.24 -9.59 -1.98
C TYR A 117 6.42 -10.03 -2.84
N LEU A 118 7.43 -10.73 -2.28
CA LEU A 118 8.47 -11.38 -3.06
C LEU A 118 7.86 -12.45 -3.96
N ALA A 119 7.10 -13.39 -3.39
CA ALA A 119 6.38 -14.41 -4.15
C ALA A 119 5.43 -13.81 -5.21
N ALA A 120 4.75 -12.71 -4.88
CA ALA A 120 3.85 -12.04 -5.82
C ALA A 120 4.59 -11.40 -7.01
N ASN A 121 5.78 -10.84 -6.79
CA ASN A 121 6.60 -10.29 -7.87
C ASN A 121 7.16 -11.40 -8.77
N GLU A 122 7.64 -12.51 -8.21
CA GLU A 122 8.14 -13.67 -8.97
C GLU A 122 7.01 -14.29 -9.82
N ALA A 123 5.82 -14.46 -9.24
CA ALA A 123 4.67 -14.98 -9.97
C ALA A 123 4.18 -13.99 -11.06
N LEU A 124 4.22 -12.68 -10.79
CA LEU A 124 3.91 -11.66 -11.80
C LEU A 124 4.91 -11.67 -12.96
N GLU A 125 6.21 -11.84 -12.69
CA GLU A 125 7.24 -11.96 -13.72
C GLU A 125 6.95 -13.14 -14.63
N SER A 126 6.62 -14.29 -14.06
CA SER A 126 6.23 -15.50 -14.82
C SER A 126 4.98 -15.26 -15.67
N LEU A 127 3.97 -14.58 -15.14
CA LEU A 127 2.75 -14.22 -15.87
C LEU A 127 3.05 -13.27 -17.04
N CYS A 128 3.86 -12.23 -16.81
CA CYS A 128 4.23 -11.25 -17.82
C CYS A 128 5.04 -11.86 -18.94
N LEU A 129 5.97 -12.80 -18.64
CA LEU A 129 6.70 -13.57 -19.64
C LEU A 129 5.76 -14.39 -20.52
N HIS A 130 4.75 -15.04 -19.92
CA HIS A 130 3.75 -15.81 -20.64
C HIS A 130 2.85 -14.93 -21.52
N ALA A 131 2.50 -13.74 -21.04
CA ALA A 131 1.71 -12.75 -21.77
C ALA A 131 2.52 -11.95 -22.79
N ALA A 132 3.82 -12.17 -22.91
CA ALA A 132 4.75 -11.39 -23.74
C ALA A 132 4.67 -9.87 -23.45
N THR A 133 4.45 -9.49 -22.19
CA THR A 133 4.27 -8.10 -21.72
C THR A 133 5.44 -7.71 -20.81
N PRO A 134 5.94 -6.47 -20.88
CA PRO A 134 6.97 -6.00 -19.94
C PRO A 134 6.49 -6.09 -18.49
N LEU A 135 7.37 -6.45 -17.55
CA LEU A 135 7.04 -6.54 -16.11
C LEU A 135 6.48 -5.23 -15.55
N ALA A 136 6.95 -4.09 -16.06
CA ALA A 136 6.49 -2.77 -15.65
C ALA A 136 4.99 -2.52 -15.93
N ASP A 137 4.42 -3.25 -16.89
CA ASP A 137 3.00 -3.13 -17.27
C ASP A 137 2.12 -4.14 -16.55
N GLY A 138 2.69 -5.16 -15.90
CA GLY A 138 1.97 -6.10 -15.05
C GLY A 138 1.49 -5.48 -13.73
N ARG A 139 0.43 -6.05 -13.16
CA ARG A 139 -0.16 -5.60 -11.89
C ARG A 139 -0.40 -6.76 -10.92
N ILE A 140 -0.28 -6.45 -9.63
CA ILE A 140 -0.67 -7.33 -8.53
C ILE A 140 -1.93 -6.76 -7.91
N LEU A 141 -3.05 -7.47 -8.02
CA LEU A 141 -4.33 -7.04 -7.46
C LEU A 141 -4.50 -7.59 -6.04
N THR A 142 -4.89 -6.70 -5.11
CA THR A 142 -5.17 -7.06 -3.72
C THR A 142 -6.57 -6.61 -3.32
N ALA A 143 -7.23 -7.40 -2.50
CA ALA A 143 -8.62 -7.22 -2.07
C ALA A 143 -8.77 -6.28 -0.86
N HIS A 144 -8.00 -5.18 -0.81
CA HIS A 144 -8.20 -4.17 0.23
C HIS A 144 -9.49 -3.39 -0.02
N THR A 145 -10.23 -3.12 1.07
CA THR A 145 -11.58 -2.56 1.07
C THR A 145 -11.64 -1.16 1.69
N ALA A 146 -12.81 -0.53 1.62
CA ALA A 146 -13.10 0.71 2.34
C ALA A 146 -12.99 0.53 3.86
N ASP A 147 -13.35 -0.65 4.39
CA ASP A 147 -13.17 -0.98 5.80
C ASP A 147 -11.67 -0.95 6.19
N ASP A 148 -10.78 -1.53 5.38
CA ASP A 148 -9.34 -1.51 5.61
C ASP A 148 -8.75 -0.09 5.59
N ARG A 149 -9.29 0.78 4.71
CA ARG A 149 -8.90 2.20 4.67
C ARG A 149 -9.29 2.92 5.97
N VAL A 150 -10.52 2.71 6.42
CA VAL A 150 -11.04 3.34 7.65
C VAL A 150 -10.30 2.80 8.87
N GLU A 151 -10.03 1.50 8.96
CA GLU A 151 -9.17 0.93 10.00
C GLU A 151 -7.79 1.63 10.01
N SER A 152 -7.16 1.76 8.84
CA SER A 152 -5.85 2.41 8.71
C SER A 152 -5.89 3.91 9.06
N PHE A 153 -6.99 4.59 8.74
CA PHE A 153 -7.21 6.00 9.11
C PHE A 153 -7.23 6.16 10.64
N TYR A 154 -8.01 5.35 11.34
CA TYR A 154 -8.07 5.40 12.81
C TYR A 154 -6.76 4.99 13.47
N MET A 155 -6.10 3.95 12.99
CA MET A 155 -4.78 3.55 13.49
C MET A 155 -3.78 4.70 13.40
N ARG A 156 -3.71 5.38 12.25
CA ARG A 156 -2.82 6.54 12.03
C ARG A 156 -3.22 7.75 12.85
N SER A 157 -4.53 7.96 13.06
CA SER A 157 -5.03 9.03 13.93
C SER A 157 -4.58 8.87 15.38
N ILE A 158 -4.53 7.63 15.86
CA ILE A 158 -4.16 7.29 17.25
C ILE A 158 -2.64 7.36 17.45
N VAL A 159 -1.87 6.80 16.51
CA VAL A 159 -0.41 6.76 16.61
C VAL A 159 0.23 8.11 16.24
N GLY A 160 -0.47 8.91 15.46
CA GLY A 160 0.02 10.15 14.88
C GLY A 160 0.64 9.96 13.50
N THR A 161 0.34 10.89 12.60
CA THR A 161 0.89 10.92 11.24
C THR A 161 0.91 12.34 10.71
N GLY A 162 1.68 12.60 9.65
CA GLY A 162 1.55 13.83 8.86
C GLY A 162 0.25 13.83 8.03
N PRO A 163 -0.16 14.99 7.46
CA PRO A 163 -1.40 15.12 6.69
C PRO A 163 -1.55 14.07 5.60
N GLY A 164 -0.51 13.83 4.79
CA GLY A 164 -0.52 12.81 3.74
C GLY A 164 -0.72 11.37 4.24
N GLY A 165 -0.42 11.08 5.51
CA GLY A 165 -0.68 9.78 6.11
C GLY A 165 -2.18 9.48 6.27
N PHE A 166 -3.03 10.50 6.38
CA PHE A 166 -4.49 10.35 6.49
C PHE A 166 -5.17 9.89 5.19
N ARG A 167 -4.47 9.90 4.04
CA ARG A 167 -4.96 9.21 2.84
C ARG A 167 -5.12 7.70 3.03
N ALA A 168 -4.58 7.17 4.12
CA ALA A 168 -4.56 5.79 4.56
C ALA A 168 -3.89 4.83 3.56
N MET A 169 -4.54 4.50 2.45
CA MET A 169 -4.01 3.61 1.41
C MET A 169 -4.05 4.26 0.05
N LYS A 170 -3.00 4.03 -0.76
CA LYS A 170 -2.97 4.39 -2.18
C LYS A 170 -3.68 3.30 -2.99
N TYR A 171 -4.40 3.70 -4.06
CA TYR A 171 -4.95 2.75 -5.03
C TYR A 171 -3.85 1.98 -5.76
N ARG A 172 -2.69 2.61 -5.94
CA ARG A 172 -1.49 1.99 -6.51
C ARG A 172 -0.26 2.24 -5.64
N ASN A 173 0.55 1.19 -5.47
CA ASN A 173 1.88 1.28 -4.86
C ASN A 173 2.84 0.34 -5.62
N GLY A 174 3.68 0.90 -6.48
CA GLY A 174 4.46 0.11 -7.43
C GLY A 174 3.55 -0.72 -8.35
N PRO A 175 3.76 -2.04 -8.45
CA PRO A 175 2.90 -2.93 -9.23
C PRO A 175 1.56 -3.24 -8.52
N VAL A 176 1.45 -2.99 -7.22
CA VAL A 176 0.26 -3.36 -6.43
C VAL A 176 -0.88 -2.39 -6.65
N VAL A 177 -2.05 -2.92 -7.02
CA VAL A 177 -3.28 -2.18 -7.32
C VAL A 177 -4.43 -2.68 -6.44
N ARG A 178 -5.34 -1.78 -6.05
CA ARG A 178 -6.47 -2.03 -5.14
C ARG A 178 -7.78 -1.58 -5.77
N PRO A 179 -8.40 -2.38 -6.64
CA PRO A 179 -9.60 -1.98 -7.37
C PRO A 179 -10.85 -1.87 -6.48
N LEU A 180 -10.85 -2.55 -5.32
CA LEU A 180 -11.97 -2.64 -4.40
C LEU A 180 -11.88 -1.67 -3.20
N LEU A 181 -10.99 -0.68 -3.28
CA LEU A 181 -10.66 0.19 -2.15
C LEU A 181 -11.83 1.11 -1.72
N ASP A 182 -12.84 1.27 -2.57
CA ASP A 182 -14.07 2.03 -2.27
C ASP A 182 -15.28 1.10 -2.00
N ALA A 183 -15.09 -0.22 -2.06
CA ALA A 183 -16.12 -1.20 -1.71
C ALA A 183 -16.00 -1.62 -0.24
N SER A 184 -17.13 -1.79 0.42
CA SER A 184 -17.18 -2.34 1.77
C SER A 184 -17.06 -3.87 1.75
N ARG A 185 -16.60 -4.45 2.85
CA ARG A 185 -16.56 -5.90 3.06
C ARG A 185 -17.96 -6.52 3.01
N GLU A 186 -18.97 -5.79 3.47
CA GLU A 186 -20.37 -6.21 3.40
C GLU A 186 -20.87 -6.32 1.95
N GLU A 187 -20.54 -5.33 1.10
CA GLU A 187 -20.88 -5.38 -0.34
C GLU A 187 -20.19 -6.55 -1.05
N LEU A 188 -18.94 -6.86 -0.70
CA LEU A 188 -18.22 -8.01 -1.29
C LEU A 188 -18.88 -9.34 -0.91
N ARG A 189 -19.27 -9.51 0.34
CA ARG A 189 -20.01 -10.70 0.81
C ARG A 189 -21.38 -10.81 0.16
N ALA A 190 -22.10 -9.69 0.05
CA ALA A 190 -23.40 -9.65 -0.64
C ALA A 190 -23.26 -10.04 -2.12
N TYR A 191 -22.23 -9.57 -2.81
CA TYR A 191 -21.94 -9.91 -4.20
C TYR A 191 -21.71 -11.42 -4.39
N ILE A 192 -20.94 -12.08 -3.52
CA ILE A 192 -20.70 -13.53 -3.60
C ILE A 192 -22.04 -14.29 -3.39
N ALA A 193 -22.82 -13.90 -2.37
CA ALA A 193 -24.10 -14.51 -2.09
C ALA A 193 -25.15 -14.28 -3.20
N GLU A 194 -25.05 -13.15 -3.91
CA GLU A 194 -25.91 -12.86 -5.06
C GLU A 194 -25.55 -13.76 -6.25
N ARG A 195 -24.25 -13.95 -6.53
CA ARG A 195 -23.79 -14.90 -7.57
C ARG A 195 -24.34 -16.30 -7.34
N GLU A 196 -24.27 -16.82 -6.10
CA GLU A 196 -24.82 -18.13 -5.75
C GLU A 196 -26.34 -18.19 -6.02
N ARG A 197 -27.06 -17.17 -5.55
CA ARG A 197 -28.53 -17.08 -5.70
C ARG A 197 -28.97 -17.02 -7.16
N ASP A 198 -28.19 -16.37 -7.99
CA ASP A 198 -28.44 -16.23 -9.44
C ASP A 198 -28.00 -17.48 -10.23
N GLY A 199 -27.48 -18.51 -9.57
CA GLY A 199 -27.03 -19.76 -10.16
C GLY A 199 -25.68 -19.64 -10.92
N ALA A 200 -24.92 -18.56 -10.70
CA ALA A 200 -23.58 -18.47 -11.23
C ALA A 200 -22.64 -19.43 -10.48
N PRO A 201 -21.61 -19.98 -11.13
CA PRO A 201 -20.67 -20.86 -10.46
C PRO A 201 -19.97 -20.16 -9.28
N VAL A 202 -19.98 -20.82 -8.11
CA VAL A 202 -19.28 -20.40 -6.89
C VAL A 202 -18.49 -21.55 -6.28
N ALA A 203 -17.31 -21.26 -5.74
CA ALA A 203 -16.57 -22.23 -4.94
C ALA A 203 -17.17 -22.31 -3.54
N CYS A 204 -17.21 -23.52 -2.97
CA CYS A 204 -17.65 -23.77 -1.61
C CYS A 204 -16.63 -24.65 -0.91
N ASP A 205 -16.42 -24.44 0.39
CA ASP A 205 -15.66 -25.38 1.20
C ASP A 205 -16.47 -26.65 1.53
N ASP A 206 -15.86 -27.59 2.24
CA ASP A 206 -16.51 -28.87 2.60
C ASP A 206 -17.76 -28.69 3.50
N ALA A 207 -17.89 -27.53 4.16
CA ALA A 207 -19.05 -27.16 4.95
C ALA A 207 -20.12 -26.40 4.16
N GLY A 208 -19.88 -26.12 2.87
CA GLY A 208 -20.76 -25.36 2.00
C GLY A 208 -20.61 -23.84 2.17
N CYS A 209 -19.55 -23.35 2.80
CA CYS A 209 -19.31 -21.92 2.94
C CYS A 209 -18.68 -21.35 1.65
N LEU A 210 -19.14 -20.17 1.24
CA LEU A 210 -18.72 -19.49 0.00
C LEU A 210 -17.34 -18.83 0.09
N TRP A 211 -16.73 -18.82 1.25
CA TRP A 211 -15.38 -18.34 1.56
C TRP A 211 -14.89 -18.93 2.88
N ARG A 212 -13.59 -18.82 3.11
CA ARG A 212 -12.96 -19.27 4.38
C ARG A 212 -12.96 -18.12 5.40
N GLU A 213 -13.32 -18.43 6.64
CA GLU A 213 -13.23 -17.47 7.75
C GLU A 213 -11.89 -17.65 8.49
N ASP A 214 -11.15 -16.56 8.66
CA ASP A 214 -9.90 -16.58 9.44
C ASP A 214 -10.23 -16.46 10.93
N ALA A 215 -10.11 -17.57 11.67
CA ALA A 215 -10.34 -17.62 13.11
C ALA A 215 -9.43 -16.65 13.91
N THR A 216 -8.27 -16.25 13.37
CA THR A 216 -7.39 -15.28 14.02
C THR A 216 -7.90 -13.85 14.00
N ASN A 217 -8.89 -13.54 13.18
CA ASN A 217 -9.55 -12.22 13.15
C ASN A 217 -10.34 -11.91 14.43
N ALA A 218 -10.62 -12.90 15.27
CA ALA A 218 -11.37 -12.73 16.53
C ALA A 218 -10.52 -12.18 17.70
N HIS A 219 -9.18 -12.20 17.61
CA HIS A 219 -8.31 -11.73 18.68
C HIS A 219 -8.17 -10.21 18.66
N THR A 220 -8.73 -9.54 19.70
CA THR A 220 -8.75 -8.07 19.84
C THR A 220 -7.50 -7.46 20.47
N ASP A 221 -6.55 -8.25 20.90
CA ASP A 221 -5.27 -7.84 21.49
C ASP A 221 -4.30 -7.20 20.49
N ARG A 222 -4.51 -7.40 19.19
CA ARG A 222 -3.78 -6.68 18.14
C ARG A 222 -4.42 -5.32 17.87
N PHE A 223 -3.62 -4.28 17.75
CA PHE A 223 -4.09 -2.91 17.57
C PHE A 223 -5.09 -2.74 16.42
N ARG A 224 -4.85 -3.40 15.27
CA ARG A 224 -5.79 -3.34 14.14
C ARG A 224 -7.12 -4.02 14.45
N ALA A 225 -7.08 -5.16 15.14
CA ALA A 225 -8.29 -5.87 15.56
C ALA A 225 -9.10 -5.02 16.57
N TYR A 226 -8.43 -4.35 17.51
CA TYR A 226 -9.08 -3.39 18.41
C TYR A 226 -9.79 -2.27 17.65
N VAL A 227 -9.14 -1.66 16.67
CA VAL A 227 -9.77 -0.63 15.83
C VAL A 227 -10.99 -1.19 15.10
N ARG A 228 -10.87 -2.39 14.50
CA ARG A 228 -11.93 -3.08 13.75
C ARG A 228 -13.16 -3.42 14.61
N HIS A 229 -12.94 -3.93 15.82
CA HIS A 229 -14.02 -4.46 16.65
C HIS A 229 -14.57 -3.47 17.66
N GLU A 230 -13.78 -2.47 18.09
CA GLU A 230 -14.18 -1.53 19.12
C GLU A 230 -14.42 -0.11 18.60
N ILE A 231 -13.57 0.41 17.71
CA ILE A 231 -13.65 1.80 17.29
C ILE A 231 -14.58 1.99 16.10
N VAL A 232 -14.34 1.25 15.02
CA VAL A 232 -15.11 1.41 13.77
C VAL A 232 -16.60 1.11 13.96
N PRO A 233 -17.04 0.06 14.70
CA PRO A 233 -18.46 -0.19 14.92
C PRO A 233 -19.16 0.98 15.64
N ARG A 234 -18.54 1.52 16.70
CA ARG A 234 -19.10 2.67 17.44
C ARG A 234 -19.18 3.93 16.58
N ALA A 235 -18.20 4.14 15.69
CA ALA A 235 -18.25 5.23 14.74
C ALA A 235 -19.37 5.04 13.70
N LYS A 236 -19.57 3.80 13.20
CA LYS A 236 -20.66 3.44 12.29
C LYS A 236 -22.05 3.60 12.95
N GLU A 237 -22.20 3.29 14.23
CA GLU A 237 -23.44 3.55 14.98
C GLU A 237 -23.82 5.05 14.96
N ARG A 238 -22.83 5.92 15.07
CA ARG A 238 -23.03 7.37 15.01
C ARG A 238 -23.25 7.88 13.60
N ASN A 239 -22.56 7.31 12.62
CA ASN A 239 -22.70 7.65 11.21
C ASN A 239 -22.68 6.36 10.34
N PRO A 240 -23.85 5.84 9.94
CA PRO A 240 -23.92 4.65 9.08
C PRO A 240 -23.20 4.81 7.74
N GLN A 241 -23.02 6.04 7.24
CA GLN A 241 -22.28 6.34 6.00
C GLN A 241 -20.77 6.60 6.25
N LEU A 242 -20.23 6.14 7.39
CA LEU A 242 -18.84 6.42 7.79
C LEU A 242 -17.83 6.06 6.71
N LEU A 243 -17.96 4.90 6.06
CA LEU A 243 -17.02 4.43 5.03
C LEU A 243 -17.00 5.38 3.84
N GLU A 244 -18.18 5.79 3.37
CA GLU A 244 -18.33 6.70 2.24
C GLU A 244 -17.78 8.12 2.58
N VAL A 245 -18.16 8.65 3.74
CA VAL A 245 -17.72 9.99 4.17
C VAL A 245 -16.21 10.05 4.35
N LEU A 246 -15.61 9.08 5.06
CA LEU A 246 -14.17 9.02 5.21
C LEU A 246 -13.46 8.69 3.90
N GLY A 247 -14.04 7.83 3.04
CA GLY A 247 -13.52 7.54 1.71
C GLY A 247 -13.36 8.80 0.87
N ARG A 248 -14.39 9.65 0.80
CA ARG A 248 -14.31 10.96 0.12
C ARG A 248 -13.23 11.86 0.70
N THR A 249 -13.17 11.96 2.03
CA THR A 249 -12.15 12.78 2.70
C THR A 249 -10.74 12.29 2.40
N MET A 250 -10.53 10.96 2.47
CA MET A 250 -9.23 10.36 2.15
C MET A 250 -8.83 10.53 0.68
N ASN A 251 -9.81 10.55 -0.25
CA ASN A 251 -9.54 10.83 -1.65
C ASN A 251 -9.11 12.28 -1.88
N LEU A 252 -9.78 13.26 -1.25
CA LEU A 252 -9.36 14.67 -1.31
C LEU A 252 -7.92 14.84 -0.76
N ILE A 253 -7.64 14.25 0.39
CA ILE A 253 -6.28 14.27 0.96
C ILE A 253 -5.27 13.60 0.02
N ALA A 254 -5.67 12.52 -0.67
CA ALA A 254 -4.79 11.83 -1.61
C ALA A 254 -4.44 12.71 -2.81
N ASP A 255 -5.42 13.40 -3.39
CA ASP A 255 -5.22 14.27 -4.55
C ASP A 255 -4.31 15.46 -4.18
N GLU A 256 -4.52 16.09 -3.00
CA GLU A 256 -3.65 17.14 -2.48
C GLU A 256 -2.22 16.64 -2.17
N ASP A 257 -2.11 15.44 -1.59
CA ASP A 257 -0.83 14.83 -1.26
C ASP A 257 -0.04 14.46 -2.51
N ASP A 258 -0.69 13.94 -3.55
CA ASP A 258 -0.04 13.61 -4.83
C ASP A 258 0.48 14.89 -5.52
N MET A 259 -0.28 15.99 -5.51
CA MET A 259 0.20 17.29 -6.02
C MET A 259 1.43 17.78 -5.24
N LEU A 260 1.42 17.66 -3.91
CA LEU A 260 2.58 18.06 -3.09
C LEU A 260 3.79 17.15 -3.34
N GLU A 261 3.59 15.86 -3.57
CA GLU A 261 4.68 14.92 -3.90
C GLU A 261 5.32 15.27 -5.26
N ASP A 262 4.53 15.64 -6.28
CA ASP A 262 5.05 16.12 -7.57
C ASP A 262 5.88 17.39 -7.40
N MET A 263 5.43 18.32 -6.55
CA MET A 263 6.21 19.54 -6.23
C MET A 263 7.52 19.21 -5.49
N VAL A 264 7.49 18.21 -4.61
CA VAL A 264 8.69 17.72 -3.90
C VAL A 264 9.65 17.04 -4.87
N ASP A 265 9.16 16.31 -5.86
CA ASP A 265 10.01 15.71 -6.92
C ASP A 265 10.77 16.80 -7.67
N GLY A 266 10.07 17.87 -8.06
CA GLY A 266 10.71 19.04 -8.68
C GLY A 266 11.73 19.71 -7.78
N LEU A 267 11.42 19.85 -6.47
CA LEU A 267 12.32 20.45 -5.49
C LEU A 267 13.57 19.58 -5.28
N MET A 268 13.41 18.27 -5.18
CA MET A 268 14.53 17.32 -5.07
C MET A 268 15.45 17.40 -6.29
N ALA A 269 14.86 17.34 -7.49
CA ALA A 269 15.61 17.41 -8.74
C ALA A 269 16.37 18.74 -8.94
N GLY A 270 15.79 19.85 -8.47
CA GLY A 270 16.37 21.19 -8.65
C GLY A 270 17.36 21.62 -7.57
N HIS A 271 17.24 21.09 -6.35
CA HIS A 271 17.93 21.65 -5.19
C HIS A 271 18.61 20.63 -4.28
N VAL A 272 18.52 19.34 -4.56
CA VAL A 272 19.14 18.29 -3.75
C VAL A 272 20.06 17.44 -4.61
N GLU A 273 21.34 17.47 -4.30
CA GLU A 273 22.38 16.74 -5.04
C GLU A 273 22.94 15.64 -4.14
N ALA A 274 22.94 14.38 -4.63
CA ALA A 274 23.61 13.28 -3.94
C ALA A 274 25.15 13.45 -3.99
N LEU A 275 25.85 13.03 -2.94
CA LEU A 275 27.31 13.13 -2.86
C LEU A 275 28.04 11.95 -3.51
N GLY A 276 27.30 10.95 -4.01
CA GLY A 276 27.79 9.77 -4.71
C GLY A 276 26.78 9.36 -5.79
N ASP A 277 26.90 8.14 -6.25
CA ASP A 277 25.93 7.58 -7.21
C ASP A 277 24.55 7.44 -6.60
N GLU A 278 24.48 7.24 -5.30
CA GLU A 278 23.25 7.16 -4.49
C GLU A 278 23.37 8.07 -3.24
N TYR A 279 22.29 8.14 -2.45
CA TYR A 279 22.20 8.99 -1.25
C TYR A 279 22.95 8.43 -0.02
N ASP A 280 23.53 7.24 -0.09
CA ASP A 280 24.27 6.58 1.00
C ASP A 280 25.51 7.39 1.44
N ALA A 281 26.17 8.05 0.51
CA ALA A 281 27.29 8.94 0.80
C ALA A 281 26.89 10.31 1.34
N GLY A 282 25.59 10.64 1.29
CA GLY A 282 25.02 11.91 1.72
C GLY A 282 24.44 12.74 0.59
N CYS A 283 24.01 13.97 0.94
CA CYS A 283 23.49 14.93 -0.04
C CYS A 283 23.81 16.38 0.34
N VAL A 284 23.67 17.27 -0.63
CA VAL A 284 23.78 18.72 -0.46
C VAL A 284 22.45 19.37 -0.87
N LEU A 285 21.90 20.17 0.03
CA LEU A 285 20.77 21.05 -0.24
C LEU A 285 21.32 22.41 -0.70
N ALA A 286 20.99 22.82 -1.92
CA ALA A 286 21.45 24.07 -2.50
C ALA A 286 21.00 25.29 -1.67
N PRO A 287 21.69 26.44 -1.72
CA PRO A 287 21.29 27.63 -0.98
C PRO A 287 19.86 28.09 -1.29
N ALA A 288 19.41 27.94 -2.55
CA ALA A 288 18.05 28.31 -2.97
C ALA A 288 16.96 27.45 -2.33
N PHE A 289 17.26 26.22 -1.87
CA PHE A 289 16.33 25.34 -1.17
C PHE A 289 15.67 26.02 0.03
N GLY A 290 16.42 26.86 0.76
CA GLY A 290 15.90 27.54 1.94
C GLY A 290 14.82 28.59 1.66
N ALA A 291 14.73 29.09 0.43
CA ALA A 291 13.68 30.05 0.01
C ALA A 291 12.35 29.38 -0.38
N GLU A 292 12.36 28.06 -0.52
CA GLU A 292 11.16 27.28 -0.88
C GLU A 292 10.14 27.19 0.29
N PRO A 293 8.86 26.98 0.01
CA PRO A 293 7.83 26.87 1.04
C PRO A 293 8.18 25.81 2.09
N LEU A 294 8.05 26.15 3.37
CA LEU A 294 8.39 25.27 4.50
C LEU A 294 7.76 23.87 4.43
N PRO A 295 6.47 23.70 4.04
CA PRO A 295 5.87 22.35 3.91
C PRO A 295 6.59 21.48 2.86
N LEU A 296 7.04 22.06 1.75
CA LEU A 296 7.77 21.34 0.70
C LEU A 296 9.19 20.99 1.17
N ARG A 297 9.89 21.96 1.81
CA ARG A 297 11.23 21.73 2.39
C ARG A 297 11.18 20.59 3.42
N ARG A 298 10.14 20.55 4.29
CA ARG A 298 9.97 19.49 5.29
C ARG A 298 9.81 18.13 4.67
N ARG A 299 9.00 18.01 3.61
CA ARG A 299 8.82 16.75 2.87
C ARG A 299 10.09 16.33 2.11
N ALA A 300 10.77 17.26 1.47
CA ALA A 300 12.01 16.98 0.73
C ALA A 300 13.12 16.50 1.67
N VAL A 301 13.30 17.15 2.82
CA VAL A 301 14.26 16.72 3.86
C VAL A 301 13.89 15.33 4.37
N MET A 302 12.62 15.08 4.68
CA MET A 302 12.17 13.76 5.12
C MET A 302 12.51 12.70 4.07
N ARG A 303 12.26 12.97 2.78
CA ARG A 303 12.58 12.06 1.67
C ARG A 303 14.07 11.82 1.52
N ALA A 304 14.89 12.88 1.59
CA ALA A 304 16.35 12.75 1.55
C ALA A 304 16.87 11.86 2.68
N LEU A 305 16.38 12.07 3.91
CA LEU A 305 16.75 11.23 5.06
C LEU A 305 16.28 9.79 4.90
N GLN A 306 15.08 9.55 4.33
CA GLN A 306 14.60 8.18 4.04
C GLN A 306 15.48 7.47 3.00
N LEU A 307 15.97 8.18 1.99
CA LEU A 307 16.89 7.62 1.00
C LEU A 307 18.24 7.25 1.63
N MET A 308 18.71 8.04 2.60
CA MET A 308 19.97 7.79 3.31
C MET A 308 19.86 6.68 4.36
N LEU A 309 18.76 6.60 5.09
CA LEU A 309 18.55 5.66 6.20
C LEU A 309 17.96 4.32 5.77
N GLY A 310 17.46 4.24 4.52
CA GLY A 310 16.68 3.13 3.99
C GLY A 310 15.19 3.43 3.95
N ARG A 311 14.51 2.91 2.92
CA ARG A 311 13.10 3.24 2.62
C ARG A 311 12.12 2.91 3.74
N ASP A 312 12.44 1.95 4.57
CA ASP A 312 11.59 1.50 5.69
C ASP A 312 11.97 2.16 7.02
N ALA A 313 13.01 2.98 7.04
CA ALA A 313 13.46 3.67 8.24
C ALA A 313 12.44 4.75 8.66
N ARG A 314 12.09 4.76 9.94
CA ARG A 314 11.31 5.85 10.53
C ARG A 314 12.20 7.06 10.73
N VAL A 315 11.95 8.12 9.98
CA VAL A 315 12.63 9.40 10.16
C VAL A 315 12.06 10.16 11.36
N GLU A 316 12.92 10.58 12.27
CA GLU A 316 12.55 11.38 13.43
C GLU A 316 12.26 12.83 13.05
N THR A 317 11.17 13.40 13.58
CA THR A 317 10.84 14.81 13.35
C THR A 317 11.97 15.75 13.78
N ALA A 318 12.64 15.43 14.88
CA ALA A 318 13.78 16.21 15.36
C ALA A 318 14.92 16.31 14.33
N SER A 319 15.18 15.22 13.60
CA SER A 319 16.19 15.19 12.53
C SER A 319 15.81 16.09 11.36
N VAL A 320 14.51 16.07 10.96
CA VAL A 320 14.01 16.96 9.91
C VAL A 320 14.12 18.42 10.32
N GLU A 321 13.71 18.77 11.54
CA GLU A 321 13.75 20.15 12.05
C GLU A 321 15.23 20.63 12.21
N ALA A 322 16.15 19.75 12.58
CA ALA A 322 17.58 20.09 12.67
C ALA A 322 18.16 20.45 11.29
N VAL A 323 17.78 19.75 10.22
CA VAL A 323 18.20 20.12 8.85
C VAL A 323 17.58 21.44 8.44
N LEU A 324 16.31 21.67 8.73
CA LEU A 324 15.62 22.93 8.40
C LEU A 324 16.21 24.12 9.15
N ALA A 325 16.62 23.94 10.42
CA ALA A 325 17.26 24.96 11.23
C ALA A 325 18.64 25.39 10.69
N ALA A 326 19.23 24.62 9.78
CA ALA A 326 20.46 25.01 9.08
C ALA A 326 20.25 26.16 8.07
N PHE A 327 18.98 26.52 7.77
CA PHE A 327 18.61 27.67 6.96
C PHE A 327 18.06 28.80 7.84
N ASP A 328 18.31 30.03 7.44
CA ASP A 328 17.84 31.23 8.14
C ASP A 328 16.63 31.82 7.43
N ASP A 329 15.44 31.54 7.93
CA ASP A 329 14.18 32.02 7.34
C ASP A 329 14.05 33.55 7.42
N GLU A 330 14.60 34.19 8.47
CA GLU A 330 14.62 35.65 8.62
C GLU A 330 15.55 36.32 7.61
N ALA A 331 16.60 35.60 7.19
CA ALA A 331 17.53 36.05 6.16
C ALA A 331 17.16 35.58 4.74
N GLY A 332 15.89 35.20 4.52
CA GLY A 332 15.38 34.75 3.22
C GLY A 332 15.84 33.34 2.85
N GLY A 333 15.97 32.47 3.83
CA GLY A 333 16.29 31.06 3.63
C GLY A 333 17.76 30.76 3.34
N LYS A 334 18.67 31.68 3.65
CA LYS A 334 20.10 31.43 3.42
C LYS A 334 20.66 30.39 4.38
N PRO A 335 21.66 29.55 3.93
CA PRO A 335 22.34 28.63 4.83
C PRO A 335 23.07 29.38 5.96
N ARG A 336 22.90 28.89 7.20
CA ARG A 336 23.58 29.44 8.40
C ARG A 336 25.04 28.94 8.45
N SER A 337 25.98 29.70 7.89
CA SER A 337 27.38 29.31 7.88
C SER A 337 27.92 29.00 9.30
N GLY A 338 28.52 27.82 9.45
CA GLY A 338 29.01 27.32 10.73
C GLY A 338 28.00 26.55 11.56
N TYR A 339 26.76 26.38 11.08
CA TYR A 339 25.79 25.49 11.72
C TYR A 339 26.26 24.03 11.61
N VAL A 340 26.23 23.31 12.72
CA VAL A 340 26.51 21.87 12.79
C VAL A 340 25.52 21.23 13.74
N ALA A 341 24.98 20.06 13.35
CA ALA A 341 24.10 19.23 14.18
C ALA A 341 24.32 17.76 13.88
N ASN A 342 24.15 16.91 14.89
CA ASN A 342 24.09 15.47 14.75
C ASN A 342 22.62 15.05 14.74
N ILE A 343 22.27 14.14 13.84
CA ILE A 343 20.91 13.65 13.67
C ILE A 343 20.87 12.12 13.66
N GLN A 344 19.70 11.57 13.59
CA GLN A 344 19.44 10.13 13.51
C GLN A 344 20.34 9.41 12.48
N GLY A 345 20.73 8.15 12.78
CA GLY A 345 21.47 7.30 11.84
C GLY A 345 22.96 7.66 11.71
N ASP A 346 23.52 8.26 12.75
CA ASP A 346 24.93 8.70 12.76
C ASP A 346 25.26 9.66 11.60
N LEU A 347 24.30 10.59 11.31
CA LEU A 347 24.43 11.60 10.28
C LEU A 347 24.79 12.96 10.87
N ALA A 348 25.68 13.69 10.19
CA ALA A 348 26.02 15.07 10.46
C ALA A 348 25.33 16.02 9.49
N VAL A 349 24.79 17.12 9.99
CA VAL A 349 24.31 18.25 9.21
C VAL A 349 25.31 19.41 9.37
N SER A 350 25.79 19.98 8.28
CA SER A 350 26.63 21.15 8.29
C SER A 350 26.20 22.17 7.25
N ALA A 351 26.38 23.47 7.55
CA ALA A 351 25.99 24.52 6.62
C ALA A 351 27.13 25.50 6.33
N ASN A 352 27.25 25.89 5.09
CA ASN A 352 28.14 26.93 4.62
C ASN A 352 27.50 27.71 3.44
N LYS A 353 28.21 28.66 2.86
CA LYS A 353 27.72 29.49 1.75
C LYS A 353 27.31 28.69 0.49
N ARG A 354 27.79 27.44 0.37
CA ARG A 354 27.47 26.55 -0.78
C ARG A 354 26.21 25.73 -0.58
N GLY A 355 25.68 25.66 0.64
CA GLY A 355 24.46 24.91 0.97
C GLY A 355 24.53 24.25 2.33
N VAL A 356 23.56 23.37 2.55
CA VAL A 356 23.48 22.49 3.74
C VAL A 356 23.80 21.06 3.31
N ARG A 357 24.81 20.49 3.96
CA ARG A 357 25.29 19.13 3.68
C ARG A 357 24.83 18.18 4.76
N ILE A 358 24.36 17.02 4.36
CA ILE A 358 23.98 15.91 5.22
C ILE A 358 24.86 14.72 4.80
N GLU A 359 25.63 14.15 5.73
CA GLU A 359 26.55 13.05 5.42
C GLU A 359 26.78 12.16 6.65
N PRO A 360 27.24 10.91 6.48
CA PRO A 360 27.64 10.07 7.60
C PRO A 360 28.72 10.77 8.47
N MET A 361 28.62 10.62 9.80
CA MET A 361 29.61 11.18 10.74
C MET A 361 31.05 10.73 10.44
N SER A 362 31.22 9.52 9.90
CA SER A 362 32.51 9.00 9.47
C SER A 362 33.13 9.78 8.30
N ALA A 363 32.32 10.43 7.47
CA ALA A 363 32.75 11.26 6.35
C ALA A 363 32.87 12.73 6.73
N TYR A 364 32.19 13.16 7.81
CA TYR A 364 32.26 14.54 8.31
C TYR A 364 33.63 14.86 8.90
N ARG A 365 34.29 15.90 8.39
CA ARG A 365 35.60 16.37 8.82
C ARG A 365 35.61 17.85 9.19
#